data_6757bf6b6114dba83fac729923b5565f
#
_entry.id   6757bf6b6114dba83fac729923b5565f
#
_cell.length_a   1.000
_cell.length_b   1.000
_cell.length_c   1.000
_cell.angle_alpha   90.00
_cell.angle_beta   90.00
_cell.angle_gamma   90.00
#
_symmetry.space_group_name_H-M   'P 1'
#
loop_
_entity.id
_entity.type
_entity.pdbx_description
1 polymer ?
#
loop_
_entity_poly.entity_id
_entity_poly.type
_entity_poly.pdbx_seq_one_letter_code
_entity_poly.pdbx_strand_id
1 'polypeptide(L)'
;FRPLLMAWWPDVDTQVAYLNTFSKHFNLNATYSTSQSQSELNAAAKTIQIKIEQEISAKKSTEWLRQAIESFVKEQDQWNTTTENYTLADHLQGGALLYVNNDKTPWANSDYRLLNRTPSNQDGSLNGTGRYLGGYEFLLANDVDNSNPVVQAEQLNQIHYLVNWGSIVMGDKDANFDGIRVDAVDNVDADLLQVYTNYFRAAFGVDKSEANALAHISILEAWDLNDNAYNQKHDGAALAMDNNLRYAIMGALYGSGSSLKDLITSSLTDRTNNSKYGDTQANYIFARAHDNLVQDIIRDIVQKEINPKSDGYTMTDAELKRAFEIYNEDMKKAEKRYTINNIPAAYALILQNMEQVTRVYYGDLYTDNGQYMATKSPYYDAITTLLKNRVKYVSGGQSMKVDTFNGKEILSSVRYGKDIMTADQTTGVAETSKHSGMLTLIANNQDFSLGDGTLKVNMGKLHANQAYRPLLLGTDKGIVTYENDAAAAGKIKYTDAEGNLTFSGDEIKGYRTVDMRGYLGVWVPVGA
;
A
#
# COMPACT_ATOMS: atom_id res chain seq x y z
N PHE A 1 17.22 -19.30 -15.49
CA PHE A 1 15.93 -19.88 -15.79
C PHE A 1 15.63 -21.02 -14.85
N ARG A 2 14.86 -20.76 -13.80
CA ARG A 2 14.38 -21.81 -12.90
C ARG A 2 12.86 -21.92 -12.84
N PRO A 3 12.13 -21.54 -13.90
CA PRO A 3 10.69 -21.42 -13.83
C PRO A 3 9.99 -22.72 -13.49
N LEU A 4 10.58 -23.81 -13.87
CA LEU A 4 9.94 -25.10 -13.81
C LEU A 4 10.37 -25.94 -12.59
N LEU A 5 11.01 -25.29 -11.62
CA LEU A 5 11.45 -25.92 -10.38
C LEU A 5 10.39 -25.91 -9.28
N MET A 6 9.13 -25.91 -9.65
CA MET A 6 8.05 -25.54 -8.75
C MET A 6 7.32 -26.68 -8.12
N ALA A 7 6.94 -26.46 -6.87
CA ALA A 7 5.93 -27.24 -6.18
C ALA A 7 4.50 -26.66 -6.33
N TRP A 8 4.35 -25.47 -6.93
CA TRP A 8 3.08 -24.75 -7.01
C TRP A 8 2.73 -24.42 -8.46
N TRP A 9 1.49 -24.65 -8.82
CA TRP A 9 0.97 -24.49 -10.18
C TRP A 9 -0.37 -23.77 -10.14
N PRO A 10 -0.70 -22.95 -11.15
CA PRO A 10 -1.98 -22.26 -11.20
C PRO A 10 -3.19 -23.19 -11.17
N ASP A 11 -3.03 -24.39 -11.75
CA ASP A 11 -4.05 -25.43 -11.77
C ASP A 11 -3.41 -26.83 -11.90
N VAL A 12 -4.21 -27.85 -11.62
CA VAL A 12 -3.76 -29.25 -11.64
C VAL A 12 -3.51 -29.75 -13.07
N ASP A 13 -4.30 -29.29 -14.04
CA ASP A 13 -4.16 -29.73 -15.44
C ASP A 13 -2.82 -29.25 -16.00
N THR A 14 -2.44 -28.01 -15.76
CA THR A 14 -1.14 -27.45 -16.15
C THR A 14 0.01 -28.20 -15.47
N GLN A 15 -0.12 -28.49 -14.17
CA GLN A 15 0.89 -29.28 -13.46
C GLN A 15 1.06 -30.68 -14.06
N VAL A 16 -0.02 -31.37 -14.34
CA VAL A 16 0.00 -32.72 -14.95
C VAL A 16 0.62 -32.67 -16.33
N ALA A 17 0.26 -31.72 -17.18
CA ALA A 17 0.85 -31.53 -18.49
C ALA A 17 2.36 -31.36 -18.42
N TYR A 18 2.82 -30.51 -17.52
CA TYR A 18 4.24 -30.29 -17.24
C TYR A 18 4.94 -31.58 -16.79
N LEU A 19 4.38 -32.28 -15.81
CA LEU A 19 4.96 -33.51 -15.29
C LEU A 19 5.12 -34.55 -16.38
N ASN A 20 4.14 -34.69 -17.26
CA ASN A 20 4.20 -35.65 -18.37
C ASN A 20 5.25 -35.27 -19.41
N THR A 21 5.36 -33.97 -19.75
CA THR A 21 6.36 -33.47 -20.70
C THR A 21 7.77 -33.74 -20.19
N PHE A 22 8.06 -33.40 -18.95
CA PHE A 22 9.40 -33.61 -18.38
C PHE A 22 9.67 -35.08 -17.99
N SER A 23 8.64 -35.84 -17.64
CA SER A 23 8.77 -37.31 -17.49
C SER A 23 9.25 -37.95 -18.79
N LYS A 24 8.65 -37.54 -19.92
CA LYS A 24 9.07 -37.99 -21.25
C LYS A 24 10.49 -37.49 -21.57
N HIS A 25 10.79 -36.24 -21.35
CA HIS A 25 12.11 -35.66 -21.60
C HIS A 25 13.23 -36.41 -20.85
N PHE A 26 13.00 -36.73 -19.58
CA PHE A 26 13.98 -37.46 -18.76
C PHE A 26 13.85 -38.99 -18.80
N ASN A 27 12.97 -39.54 -19.63
CA ASN A 27 12.72 -40.97 -19.75
C ASN A 27 12.38 -41.65 -18.41
N LEU A 28 11.50 -41.02 -17.62
CA LEU A 28 11.15 -41.52 -16.29
C LEU A 28 10.15 -42.67 -16.28
N ASN A 29 9.57 -43.01 -17.42
CA ASN A 29 8.52 -44.06 -17.55
C ASN A 29 7.34 -43.85 -16.59
N ALA A 30 7.03 -42.62 -16.25
CA ALA A 30 5.93 -42.24 -15.37
C ALA A 30 4.92 -41.39 -16.16
N THR A 31 3.63 -41.69 -15.96
CA THR A 31 2.53 -40.91 -16.51
C THR A 31 1.69 -40.37 -15.35
N TYR A 32 1.33 -39.14 -15.42
CA TYR A 32 0.58 -38.44 -14.38
C TYR A 32 -0.81 -38.07 -14.88
N SER A 33 -1.77 -37.98 -13.96
CA SER A 33 -3.15 -37.59 -14.26
C SER A 33 -3.73 -36.73 -13.14
N THR A 34 -4.79 -36.00 -13.45
CA THR A 34 -5.52 -35.17 -12.49
C THR A 34 -6.26 -35.95 -11.40
N SER A 35 -6.32 -37.27 -11.52
CA SER A 35 -6.88 -38.15 -10.49
C SER A 35 -5.90 -38.45 -9.34
N GLN A 36 -4.64 -38.13 -9.51
CA GLN A 36 -3.65 -38.31 -8.46
C GLN A 36 -3.77 -37.20 -7.40
N SER A 37 -3.35 -37.51 -6.18
CA SER A 37 -3.37 -36.54 -5.11
C SER A 37 -2.35 -35.42 -5.34
N GLN A 38 -2.64 -34.25 -4.84
CA GLN A 38 -1.73 -33.09 -4.93
C GLN A 38 -0.35 -33.39 -4.31
N SER A 39 -0.33 -34.22 -3.27
CA SER A 39 0.92 -34.65 -2.63
C SER A 39 1.78 -35.49 -3.57
N GLU A 40 1.19 -36.39 -4.33
CA GLU A 40 1.89 -37.24 -5.33
C GLU A 40 2.41 -36.37 -6.49
N LEU A 41 1.59 -35.43 -6.98
CA LEU A 41 1.98 -34.52 -8.05
C LEU A 41 3.13 -33.59 -7.60
N ASN A 42 3.08 -33.09 -6.40
CA ASN A 42 4.15 -32.26 -5.84
C ASN A 42 5.46 -33.04 -5.62
N ALA A 43 5.38 -34.30 -5.20
CA ALA A 43 6.55 -35.14 -5.07
C ALA A 43 7.19 -35.44 -6.44
N ALA A 44 6.36 -35.64 -7.46
CA ALA A 44 6.81 -35.81 -8.84
C ALA A 44 7.47 -34.54 -9.38
N ALA A 45 6.88 -33.36 -9.13
CA ALA A 45 7.44 -32.09 -9.53
C ALA A 45 8.81 -31.86 -8.89
N LYS A 46 8.98 -32.19 -7.63
CA LYS A 46 10.28 -32.10 -6.94
C LYS A 46 11.32 -33.03 -7.56
N THR A 47 10.93 -34.22 -7.96
CA THR A 47 11.81 -35.17 -8.65
C THR A 47 12.28 -34.64 -10.00
N ILE A 48 11.37 -34.04 -10.76
CA ILE A 48 11.69 -33.41 -12.05
C ILE A 48 12.59 -32.20 -11.83
N GLN A 49 12.31 -31.34 -10.83
CA GLN A 49 13.14 -30.25 -10.43
C GLN A 49 14.60 -30.64 -10.24
N ILE A 50 14.84 -31.68 -9.44
CA ILE A 50 16.19 -32.15 -9.16
C ILE A 50 16.89 -32.57 -10.46
N LYS A 51 16.17 -33.25 -11.37
CA LYS A 51 16.73 -33.63 -12.66
C LYS A 51 17.05 -32.44 -13.57
N ILE A 52 16.21 -31.45 -13.61
CA ILE A 52 16.47 -30.18 -14.33
C ILE A 52 17.75 -29.52 -13.80
N GLU A 53 17.90 -29.41 -12.48
CA GLU A 53 19.08 -28.82 -11.86
C GLU A 53 20.36 -29.62 -12.18
N GLN A 54 20.27 -30.93 -12.12
CA GLN A 54 21.38 -31.81 -12.48
C GLN A 54 21.79 -31.63 -13.95
N GLU A 55 20.82 -31.56 -14.86
CA GLU A 55 21.08 -31.39 -16.28
C GLU A 55 21.63 -30.00 -16.61
N ILE A 56 21.13 -28.95 -15.99
CA ILE A 56 21.70 -27.57 -16.09
C ILE A 56 23.14 -27.58 -15.64
N SER A 57 23.43 -28.19 -14.50
CA SER A 57 24.78 -28.27 -13.96
C SER A 57 25.73 -29.06 -14.86
N ALA A 58 25.27 -30.14 -15.44
CA ALA A 58 26.04 -30.99 -16.34
C ALA A 58 26.33 -30.31 -17.69
N LYS A 59 25.31 -29.72 -18.29
CA LYS A 59 25.42 -29.06 -19.62
C LYS A 59 25.93 -27.63 -19.56
N LYS A 60 25.89 -27.00 -18.41
CA LYS A 60 26.22 -25.57 -18.21
C LYS A 60 25.48 -24.64 -19.17
N SER A 61 24.28 -25.02 -19.59
CA SER A 61 23.45 -24.32 -20.55
C SER A 61 21.98 -24.53 -20.22
N THR A 62 21.15 -23.56 -20.52
CA THR A 62 19.69 -23.59 -20.36
C THR A 62 18.92 -23.64 -21.68
N GLU A 63 19.60 -23.65 -22.82
CA GLU A 63 18.95 -23.65 -24.14
C GLU A 63 18.04 -24.87 -24.35
N TRP A 64 18.47 -26.05 -23.91
CA TRP A 64 17.65 -27.25 -23.96
C TRP A 64 16.36 -27.10 -23.14
N LEU A 65 16.43 -26.38 -22.02
CA LEU A 65 15.26 -26.13 -21.18
C LEU A 65 14.27 -25.19 -21.89
N ARG A 66 14.77 -24.16 -22.56
CA ARG A 66 13.95 -23.29 -23.41
C ARG A 66 13.23 -24.11 -24.48
N GLN A 67 13.93 -24.99 -25.17
CA GLN A 67 13.33 -25.87 -26.19
C GLN A 67 12.29 -26.84 -25.60
N ALA A 68 12.54 -27.38 -24.40
CA ALA A 68 11.59 -28.24 -23.70
C ALA A 68 10.32 -27.45 -23.30
N ILE A 69 10.46 -26.22 -22.87
CA ILE A 69 9.33 -25.31 -22.58
C ILE A 69 8.54 -25.01 -23.85
N GLU A 70 9.19 -24.69 -24.94
CA GLU A 70 8.52 -24.49 -26.23
C GLU A 70 7.69 -25.69 -26.63
N SER A 71 8.26 -26.90 -26.50
CA SER A 71 7.53 -28.13 -26.80
C SER A 71 6.33 -28.32 -25.87
N PHE A 72 6.53 -28.05 -24.59
CA PHE A 72 5.46 -28.10 -23.58
C PHE A 72 4.30 -27.19 -23.93
N VAL A 73 4.59 -25.92 -24.24
CA VAL A 73 3.54 -24.92 -24.56
C VAL A 73 2.86 -25.27 -25.90
N LYS A 74 3.59 -25.79 -26.89
CA LYS A 74 3.01 -26.23 -28.17
C LYS A 74 2.00 -27.36 -27.99
N GLU A 75 2.16 -28.20 -26.98
CA GLU A 75 1.25 -29.29 -26.67
C GLU A 75 -0.01 -28.84 -25.94
N GLN A 76 -0.10 -27.54 -25.55
CA GLN A 76 -1.23 -26.99 -24.81
C GLN A 76 -2.16 -26.19 -25.75
N ASP A 77 -3.11 -26.88 -26.37
CA ASP A 77 -4.02 -26.30 -27.35
C ASP A 77 -4.80 -25.10 -26.81
N GLN A 78 -5.19 -25.12 -25.52
CA GLN A 78 -5.94 -24.07 -24.88
C GLN A 78 -5.18 -22.72 -24.81
N TRP A 79 -3.86 -22.75 -24.88
CA TRP A 79 -3.03 -21.54 -24.82
C TRP A 79 -2.75 -20.97 -26.22
N ASN A 80 -3.09 -21.70 -27.25
CA ASN A 80 -2.80 -21.34 -28.64
C ASN A 80 -3.92 -20.56 -29.31
N THR A 81 -5.07 -20.41 -28.65
CA THR A 81 -6.28 -19.85 -29.25
C THR A 81 -6.55 -18.39 -28.92
N THR A 82 -5.69 -17.76 -28.17
CA THR A 82 -6.03 -16.49 -27.49
C THR A 82 -5.81 -15.24 -28.33
N THR A 83 -5.18 -15.32 -29.50
CA THR A 83 -4.88 -14.13 -30.28
C THR A 83 -4.96 -14.39 -31.78
N GLU A 84 -5.76 -13.60 -32.45
CA GLU A 84 -6.01 -13.75 -33.88
C GLU A 84 -4.77 -13.52 -34.77
N ASN A 85 -3.78 -12.79 -34.27
CA ASN A 85 -2.67 -12.30 -35.08
C ASN A 85 -1.28 -12.77 -34.61
N TYR A 86 -1.19 -13.62 -33.61
CA TYR A 86 0.10 -14.05 -33.05
C TYR A 86 0.26 -15.57 -33.11
N THR A 87 1.47 -16.00 -33.45
CA THR A 87 1.83 -17.40 -33.43
C THR A 87 2.28 -17.83 -32.04
N LEU A 88 2.28 -19.14 -31.79
CA LEU A 88 2.83 -19.69 -30.55
C LEU A 88 4.30 -19.28 -30.32
N ALA A 89 5.09 -19.15 -31.38
CA ALA A 89 6.48 -18.71 -31.30
C ALA A 89 6.59 -17.29 -30.75
N ASP A 90 5.62 -16.43 -31.03
CA ASP A 90 5.58 -15.06 -30.53
C ASP A 90 5.34 -15.02 -29.04
N HIS A 91 4.48 -15.89 -28.50
CA HIS A 91 4.24 -16.02 -27.07
C HIS A 91 5.44 -16.51 -26.29
N LEU A 92 6.31 -17.25 -26.93
CA LEU A 92 7.52 -17.82 -26.29
C LEU A 92 8.76 -16.96 -26.50
N GLN A 93 8.66 -15.95 -27.34
CA GLN A 93 9.80 -15.09 -27.63
C GLN A 93 10.26 -14.36 -26.37
N GLY A 94 11.48 -14.63 -25.97
CA GLY A 94 12.03 -14.05 -24.75
C GLY A 94 11.46 -14.63 -23.44
N GLY A 95 10.74 -15.75 -23.52
CA GLY A 95 10.24 -16.44 -22.32
C GLY A 95 9.07 -15.75 -21.67
N ALA A 96 8.13 -15.29 -22.42
CA ALA A 96 6.89 -14.66 -22.00
C ALA A 96 6.69 -13.26 -22.59
N LEU A 97 7.57 -12.88 -23.44
CA LEU A 97 7.39 -11.65 -24.17
C LEU A 97 6.24 -11.81 -25.16
N LEU A 98 5.30 -10.91 -25.10
CA LEU A 98 4.13 -10.92 -25.94
C LEU A 98 4.31 -10.16 -27.23
N TYR A 99 5.29 -9.32 -27.25
CA TYR A 99 5.47 -8.37 -28.29
C TYR A 99 6.18 -8.98 -29.48
N VAL A 100 5.54 -8.92 -30.63
CA VAL A 100 6.17 -9.16 -31.91
C VAL A 100 6.51 -7.84 -32.54
N ASN A 101 7.77 -7.55 -32.66
CA ASN A 101 8.21 -6.35 -33.34
C ASN A 101 7.82 -6.40 -34.82
N ASN A 102 6.91 -5.57 -35.21
CA ASN A 102 6.45 -5.45 -36.58
C ASN A 102 6.96 -4.15 -37.19
N ASP A 103 7.93 -4.28 -38.08
CA ASP A 103 8.56 -3.15 -38.76
C ASP A 103 7.59 -2.31 -39.60
N LYS A 104 6.44 -2.86 -39.98
CA LYS A 104 5.44 -2.17 -40.77
C LYS A 104 4.56 -1.23 -39.98
N THR A 105 4.32 -1.56 -38.70
CA THR A 105 3.42 -0.79 -37.84
C THR A 105 3.86 -0.90 -36.37
N PRO A 106 5.03 -0.40 -36.01
CA PRO A 106 5.57 -0.60 -34.65
C PRO A 106 4.67 -0.02 -33.56
N TRP A 107 3.89 1.00 -33.88
CA TRP A 107 2.94 1.61 -32.95
C TRP A 107 1.54 1.02 -33.01
N ALA A 108 1.09 0.63 -34.18
CA ALA A 108 -0.15 -0.12 -34.28
C ALA A 108 -0.02 -1.47 -33.63
N ASN A 109 1.19 -1.97 -33.54
CA ASN A 109 1.50 -3.18 -32.85
C ASN A 109 1.65 -3.01 -31.34
N SER A 110 1.32 -1.89 -30.83
CA SER A 110 0.87 -1.79 -29.45
C SER A 110 -0.21 -2.83 -29.13
N ASP A 111 -0.63 -3.49 -30.15
CA ASP A 111 -1.46 -4.68 -30.14
C ASP A 111 -0.89 -5.83 -29.33
N TYR A 112 0.40 -5.92 -29.13
CA TYR A 112 0.96 -6.91 -28.22
C TYR A 112 0.33 -6.84 -26.85
N ARG A 113 -0.10 -5.66 -26.46
CA ARG A 113 -0.85 -5.48 -25.21
C ARG A 113 -2.14 -6.27 -25.17
N LEU A 114 -2.66 -6.61 -26.31
CA LEU A 114 -3.85 -7.41 -26.40
C LEU A 114 -3.63 -8.86 -26.01
N LEU A 115 -2.40 -9.24 -25.83
CA LEU A 115 -2.07 -10.55 -25.27
C LEU A 115 -2.44 -10.63 -23.80
N ASN A 116 -2.59 -9.51 -23.13
CA ASN A 116 -3.14 -9.44 -21.78
C ASN A 116 -4.66 -9.52 -21.74
N ARG A 117 -5.31 -9.53 -22.88
CA ARG A 117 -6.74 -9.69 -22.96
C ARG A 117 -7.20 -11.11 -22.70
N THR A 118 -6.56 -11.72 -21.78
CA THR A 118 -7.01 -13.03 -21.33
C THR A 118 -8.38 -12.94 -20.74
N PRO A 119 -9.20 -13.88 -21.05
CA PRO A 119 -10.63 -13.82 -20.81
C PRO A 119 -11.06 -13.50 -19.39
N SER A 120 -10.33 -13.98 -18.42
CA SER A 120 -10.72 -13.82 -17.02
C SER A 120 -10.80 -12.39 -16.54
N ASN A 121 -10.00 -11.51 -17.12
CA ASN A 121 -10.06 -10.11 -16.77
C ASN A 121 -10.73 -9.22 -17.82
N GLN A 122 -11.17 -9.80 -18.91
CA GLN A 122 -11.85 -9.12 -19.99
C GLN A 122 -13.29 -9.59 -20.15
N ASP A 123 -13.99 -9.68 -19.05
CA ASP A 123 -15.41 -10.04 -19.00
C ASP A 123 -16.35 -8.90 -19.45
N GLY A 124 -15.80 -7.79 -19.94
CA GLY A 124 -16.55 -6.60 -20.34
C GLY A 124 -16.88 -5.66 -19.20
N SER A 125 -16.57 -6.01 -17.98
CA SER A 125 -16.76 -5.11 -16.84
C SER A 125 -15.59 -4.14 -16.72
N LEU A 126 -15.93 -2.87 -16.49
CA LEU A 126 -14.97 -1.81 -16.30
C LEU A 126 -14.83 -1.51 -14.80
N ASN A 127 -13.65 -1.10 -14.40
CA ASN A 127 -13.35 -0.73 -13.02
C ASN A 127 -13.92 0.63 -12.59
N GLY A 128 -14.96 1.14 -13.25
CA GLY A 128 -15.57 2.43 -12.97
C GLY A 128 -14.85 3.65 -13.55
N THR A 129 -13.64 3.50 -14.04
CA THR A 129 -12.88 4.55 -14.75
C THR A 129 -12.93 4.41 -16.26
N GLY A 130 -13.64 3.41 -16.77
CA GLY A 130 -13.69 3.07 -18.19
C GLY A 130 -12.58 2.11 -18.63
N ARG A 131 -11.89 1.46 -17.69
CA ARG A 131 -10.81 0.50 -17.94
C ARG A 131 -11.21 -0.90 -17.49
N TYR A 132 -10.63 -1.89 -18.15
CA TYR A 132 -10.69 -3.27 -17.68
C TYR A 132 -9.73 -3.49 -16.52
N LEU A 133 -10.11 -4.32 -15.56
CA LEU A 133 -9.22 -4.71 -14.49
C LEU A 133 -8.02 -5.48 -15.06
N GLY A 134 -6.81 -5.06 -14.71
CA GLY A 134 -5.57 -5.72 -15.10
C GLY A 134 -5.21 -5.63 -16.58
N GLY A 135 -5.88 -4.83 -17.38
CA GLY A 135 -5.60 -4.70 -18.82
C GLY A 135 -4.97 -3.38 -19.23
N TYR A 136 -4.53 -2.58 -18.29
CA TYR A 136 -3.95 -1.28 -18.59
C TYR A 136 -2.44 -1.38 -18.83
N GLU A 137 -1.97 -0.80 -19.92
CA GLU A 137 -0.59 -0.89 -20.36
C GLU A 137 0.08 0.46 -20.48
N PHE A 138 1.36 0.47 -20.13
CA PHE A 138 2.28 1.55 -20.44
C PHE A 138 3.12 1.19 -21.67
N LEU A 139 3.20 2.09 -22.62
CA LEU A 139 3.94 1.90 -23.87
C LEU A 139 5.46 2.11 -23.75
N LEU A 140 5.99 2.14 -22.56
CA LEU A 140 7.39 2.53 -22.33
C LEU A 140 8.35 1.34 -22.19
N ALA A 141 7.84 0.13 -22.07
CA ALA A 141 8.66 -1.06 -21.86
C ALA A 141 8.07 -2.28 -22.57
N ASN A 142 8.85 -3.35 -22.61
CA ASN A 142 8.35 -4.64 -23.04
C ASN A 142 7.32 -5.15 -22.02
N ASP A 143 6.23 -5.65 -22.55
CA ASP A 143 5.18 -6.26 -21.75
C ASP A 143 5.43 -7.75 -21.53
N VAL A 144 4.91 -8.28 -20.42
CA VAL A 144 5.00 -9.69 -20.07
C VAL A 144 3.58 -10.24 -19.96
N ASP A 145 3.29 -11.34 -20.67
CA ASP A 145 1.98 -11.96 -20.63
C ASP A 145 1.71 -12.66 -19.30
N ASN A 146 1.21 -11.90 -18.35
CA ASN A 146 0.82 -12.41 -17.03
C ASN A 146 -0.39 -13.37 -17.08
N SER A 147 -1.06 -13.46 -18.19
CA SER A 147 -2.13 -14.43 -18.41
C SER A 147 -1.62 -15.78 -18.88
N ASN A 148 -0.38 -15.83 -19.36
CA ASN A 148 0.22 -17.07 -19.81
C ASN A 148 0.52 -18.00 -18.63
N PRO A 149 0.03 -19.23 -18.59
CA PRO A 149 0.23 -20.15 -17.48
C PRO A 149 1.69 -20.46 -17.15
N VAL A 150 2.58 -20.43 -18.13
CA VAL A 150 4.02 -20.61 -17.89
C VAL A 150 4.60 -19.40 -17.13
N VAL A 151 4.16 -18.20 -17.50
CA VAL A 151 4.56 -16.97 -16.80
C VAL A 151 4.00 -16.96 -15.38
N GLN A 152 2.75 -17.30 -15.21
CA GLN A 152 2.11 -17.42 -13.89
C GLN A 152 2.84 -18.44 -13.01
N ALA A 153 3.18 -19.58 -13.56
CA ALA A 153 3.96 -20.59 -12.87
C ALA A 153 5.34 -20.09 -12.46
N GLU A 154 6.05 -19.36 -13.34
CA GLU A 154 7.34 -18.76 -13.03
C GLU A 154 7.24 -17.71 -11.93
N GLN A 155 6.29 -16.81 -12.04
CA GLN A 155 6.09 -15.76 -11.04
C GLN A 155 5.70 -16.36 -9.68
N LEU A 156 4.88 -17.40 -9.67
CA LEU A 156 4.54 -18.11 -8.45
C LEU A 156 5.77 -18.78 -7.81
N ASN A 157 6.65 -19.36 -8.63
CA ASN A 157 7.91 -19.90 -8.16
C ASN A 157 8.82 -18.84 -7.54
N GLN A 158 8.90 -17.68 -8.16
CA GLN A 158 9.67 -16.55 -7.61
C GLN A 158 9.09 -16.10 -6.26
N ILE A 159 7.78 -16.01 -6.14
CA ILE A 159 7.13 -15.67 -4.86
C ILE A 159 7.40 -16.74 -3.80
N HIS A 160 7.24 -18.01 -4.15
CA HIS A 160 7.55 -19.10 -3.23
C HIS A 160 9.00 -19.03 -2.74
N TYR A 161 9.95 -18.78 -3.64
CA TYR A 161 11.36 -18.61 -3.28
C TYR A 161 11.56 -17.41 -2.36
N LEU A 162 10.98 -16.26 -2.69
CA LEU A 162 11.14 -15.03 -1.92
C LEU A 162 10.55 -15.15 -0.51
N VAL A 163 9.30 -15.59 -0.40
CA VAL A 163 8.67 -15.69 0.93
C VAL A 163 9.27 -16.77 1.82
N ASN A 164 9.95 -17.75 1.24
CA ASN A 164 10.67 -18.80 1.97
C ASN A 164 12.20 -18.65 1.92
N TRP A 165 12.70 -17.48 1.54
CA TRP A 165 14.12 -17.25 1.33
C TRP A 165 14.98 -17.62 2.55
N GLY A 166 14.57 -17.25 3.74
CA GLY A 166 15.27 -17.59 4.97
C GLY A 166 15.42 -19.10 5.17
N SER A 167 14.32 -19.83 5.02
CA SER A 167 14.33 -21.31 5.10
C SER A 167 15.18 -21.96 4.02
N ILE A 168 15.09 -21.45 2.78
CA ILE A 168 15.74 -22.06 1.61
C ILE A 168 17.24 -21.76 1.59
N VAL A 169 17.63 -20.53 1.86
CA VAL A 169 19.01 -20.06 1.71
C VAL A 169 19.81 -20.18 3.01
N MET A 170 19.17 -19.87 4.13
CA MET A 170 19.84 -19.78 5.43
C MET A 170 19.51 -20.92 6.39
N GLY A 171 18.48 -21.71 6.10
CA GLY A 171 17.97 -22.72 7.04
C GLY A 171 17.24 -22.10 8.24
N ASP A 172 16.88 -20.82 8.17
CA ASP A 172 16.25 -20.03 9.21
C ASP A 172 14.84 -19.59 8.77
N LYS A 173 13.83 -20.09 9.45
CA LYS A 173 12.44 -19.72 9.16
C LYS A 173 12.09 -18.30 9.58
N ASP A 174 12.76 -17.76 10.60
CA ASP A 174 12.50 -16.42 11.09
C ASP A 174 13.02 -15.33 10.14
N ALA A 175 13.85 -15.73 9.16
CA ALA A 175 14.31 -14.87 8.08
C ALA A 175 13.43 -14.96 6.81
N ASN A 176 12.30 -15.64 6.84
CA ASN A 176 11.32 -15.64 5.77
C ASN A 176 10.56 -14.32 5.69
N PHE A 177 10.03 -14.02 4.50
CA PHE A 177 9.13 -12.88 4.33
C PHE A 177 7.68 -13.31 4.58
N ASP A 178 6.91 -12.46 5.25
CA ASP A 178 5.55 -12.77 5.66
C ASP A 178 4.51 -12.46 4.58
N GLY A 179 4.80 -11.50 3.70
CA GLY A 179 3.88 -11.04 2.66
C GLY A 179 4.58 -10.43 1.46
N ILE A 180 3.79 -9.97 0.50
CA ILE A 180 4.28 -9.37 -0.74
C ILE A 180 3.58 -8.02 -1.00
N ARG A 181 4.25 -7.13 -1.72
CA ARG A 181 3.62 -6.03 -2.43
C ARG A 181 3.57 -6.38 -3.91
N VAL A 182 2.39 -6.33 -4.49
CA VAL A 182 2.23 -6.42 -5.95
C VAL A 182 2.22 -5.01 -6.50
N ASP A 183 3.22 -4.71 -7.31
CA ASP A 183 3.41 -3.44 -7.97
C ASP A 183 2.55 -3.34 -9.22
N ALA A 184 2.11 -2.13 -9.56
CA ALA A 184 1.40 -1.82 -10.81
C ALA A 184 0.25 -2.79 -11.12
N VAL A 185 -0.61 -3.07 -10.14
CA VAL A 185 -1.70 -4.05 -10.26
C VAL A 185 -2.63 -3.75 -11.43
N ASP A 186 -2.79 -2.48 -11.80
CA ASP A 186 -3.57 -2.06 -12.97
C ASP A 186 -3.01 -2.62 -14.29
N ASN A 187 -1.76 -3.06 -14.30
CA ASN A 187 -1.05 -3.64 -15.44
C ASN A 187 -0.90 -5.16 -15.34
N VAL A 188 -1.35 -5.78 -14.27
CA VAL A 188 -1.25 -7.22 -14.00
C VAL A 188 -2.57 -7.89 -14.35
N ASP A 189 -2.48 -9.06 -14.99
CA ASP A 189 -3.65 -9.89 -15.24
C ASP A 189 -4.29 -10.33 -13.91
N ALA A 190 -5.60 -10.19 -13.81
CA ALA A 190 -6.31 -10.51 -12.57
C ALA A 190 -6.22 -12.00 -12.19
N ASP A 191 -6.02 -12.89 -13.12
CA ASP A 191 -5.81 -14.31 -12.85
C ASP A 191 -4.54 -14.56 -12.06
N LEU A 192 -3.50 -13.78 -12.30
CA LEU A 192 -2.27 -13.87 -11.52
C LEU A 192 -2.51 -13.52 -10.06
N LEU A 193 -3.35 -12.53 -9.78
CA LEU A 193 -3.74 -12.18 -8.40
C LEU A 193 -4.48 -13.33 -7.72
N GLN A 194 -5.33 -14.05 -8.47
CA GLN A 194 -6.00 -15.24 -7.97
C GLN A 194 -5.00 -16.36 -7.64
N VAL A 195 -4.00 -16.56 -8.50
CA VAL A 195 -2.93 -17.54 -8.26
C VAL A 195 -2.18 -17.21 -6.96
N TYR A 196 -1.85 -15.94 -6.73
CA TYR A 196 -1.19 -15.48 -5.49
C TYR A 196 -2.07 -15.70 -4.27
N THR A 197 -3.35 -15.34 -4.37
CA THR A 197 -4.32 -15.58 -3.30
C THR A 197 -4.40 -17.05 -2.92
N ASN A 198 -4.51 -17.92 -3.90
CA ASN A 198 -4.57 -19.36 -3.70
C ASN A 198 -3.28 -19.90 -3.05
N TYR A 199 -2.13 -19.38 -3.45
CA TYR A 199 -0.86 -19.73 -2.83
C TYR A 199 -0.82 -19.35 -1.35
N PHE A 200 -1.18 -18.10 -0.99
CA PHE A 200 -1.19 -17.64 0.40
C PHE A 200 -2.20 -18.41 1.26
N ARG A 201 -3.36 -18.76 0.70
CA ARG A 201 -4.34 -19.63 1.37
C ARG A 201 -3.77 -21.01 1.65
N ALA A 202 -3.14 -21.62 0.67
CA ALA A 202 -2.58 -22.97 0.79
C ALA A 202 -1.36 -23.00 1.71
N ALA A 203 -0.44 -22.04 1.58
CA ALA A 203 0.82 -22.03 2.31
C ALA A 203 0.66 -21.55 3.76
N PHE A 204 -0.17 -20.53 3.99
CA PHE A 204 -0.26 -19.83 5.26
C PHE A 204 -1.64 -19.86 5.92
N GLY A 205 -2.66 -20.36 5.23
CA GLY A 205 -4.03 -20.46 5.75
C GLY A 205 -4.63 -19.07 6.09
N VAL A 206 -4.36 -18.07 5.26
CA VAL A 206 -4.83 -16.68 5.49
C VAL A 206 -6.35 -16.55 5.50
N ASP A 207 -7.07 -17.50 4.94
CA ASP A 207 -8.52 -17.61 4.96
C ASP A 207 -9.08 -18.35 6.19
N LYS A 208 -8.21 -18.94 7.02
CA LYS A 208 -8.64 -19.79 8.15
C LYS A 208 -8.78 -19.04 9.46
N SER A 209 -8.07 -17.93 9.62
CA SER A 209 -8.14 -17.09 10.82
C SER A 209 -7.64 -15.68 10.56
N GLU A 210 -8.17 -14.71 11.31
CA GLU A 210 -7.68 -13.34 11.31
C GLU A 210 -6.20 -13.25 11.70
N ALA A 211 -5.77 -14.06 12.65
CA ALA A 211 -4.37 -14.10 13.09
C ALA A 211 -3.43 -14.50 11.93
N ASN A 212 -3.81 -15.49 11.13
CA ASN A 212 -3.04 -15.87 9.95
C ASN A 212 -3.04 -14.78 8.88
N ALA A 213 -4.18 -14.13 8.65
CA ALA A 213 -4.27 -13.02 7.70
C ALA A 213 -3.40 -11.84 8.12
N LEU A 214 -3.39 -11.48 9.40
CA LEU A 214 -2.56 -10.41 9.96
C LEU A 214 -1.06 -10.75 9.95
N ALA A 215 -0.71 -12.02 10.11
CA ALA A 215 0.68 -12.48 10.03
C ALA A 215 1.25 -12.46 8.61
N HIS A 216 0.38 -12.51 7.58
CA HIS A 216 0.78 -12.63 6.17
C HIS A 216 0.12 -11.56 5.31
N ILE A 217 0.24 -10.29 5.72
CA ILE A 217 -0.34 -9.16 5.01
C ILE A 217 0.36 -8.98 3.66
N SER A 218 -0.43 -9.00 2.58
CA SER A 218 -0.01 -8.61 1.24
C SER A 218 -0.72 -7.34 0.81
N ILE A 219 -0.09 -6.52 -0.02
CA ILE A 219 -0.64 -5.26 -0.49
C ILE A 219 -0.60 -5.14 -2.01
N LEU A 220 -1.64 -4.53 -2.57
CA LEU A 220 -1.78 -4.26 -3.99
C LEU A 220 -1.58 -2.77 -4.25
N GLU A 221 -0.67 -2.42 -5.14
CA GLU A 221 -0.57 -1.04 -5.61
C GLU A 221 -1.51 -0.84 -6.80
N ALA A 222 -2.66 -0.24 -6.54
CA ALA A 222 -3.62 0.17 -7.56
C ALA A 222 -3.90 1.67 -7.41
N TRP A 223 -3.68 2.45 -8.47
CA TRP A 223 -3.85 3.92 -8.45
C TRP A 223 -5.25 4.37 -8.83
N ASP A 224 -6.08 3.44 -9.15
CA ASP A 224 -7.46 3.60 -9.54
C ASP A 224 -8.36 3.78 -8.30
N LEU A 225 -9.53 4.39 -8.47
CA LEU A 225 -10.50 4.58 -7.39
C LEU A 225 -11.29 3.31 -7.06
N ASN A 226 -11.11 2.25 -7.83
CA ASN A 226 -11.75 0.94 -7.62
C ASN A 226 -10.79 -0.13 -7.09
N ASP A 227 -9.84 0.27 -6.28
CA ASP A 227 -8.83 -0.63 -5.70
C ASP A 227 -9.44 -1.88 -5.07
N ASN A 228 -10.60 -1.75 -4.47
CA ASN A 228 -11.33 -2.87 -3.87
C ASN A 228 -11.87 -3.88 -4.88
N ALA A 229 -12.09 -3.48 -6.13
CA ALA A 229 -12.61 -4.37 -7.15
C ALA A 229 -11.66 -5.54 -7.42
N TYR A 230 -10.35 -5.32 -7.33
CA TYR A 230 -9.35 -6.38 -7.42
C TYR A 230 -9.47 -7.38 -6.27
N ASN A 231 -9.60 -6.88 -5.05
CA ASN A 231 -9.74 -7.73 -3.87
C ASN A 231 -11.03 -8.54 -3.91
N GLN A 232 -12.14 -7.94 -4.30
CA GLN A 232 -13.43 -8.62 -4.34
C GLN A 232 -13.51 -9.67 -5.44
N LYS A 233 -13.01 -9.35 -6.63
CA LYS A 233 -13.02 -10.29 -7.75
C LYS A 233 -12.22 -11.58 -7.43
N HIS A 234 -11.25 -11.49 -6.53
CA HIS A 234 -10.34 -12.57 -6.19
C HIS A 234 -10.36 -12.97 -4.71
N ASP A 235 -11.49 -12.76 -4.03
CA ASP A 235 -11.71 -13.13 -2.62
C ASP A 235 -10.74 -12.51 -1.59
N GLY A 236 -10.13 -11.37 -1.93
CA GLY A 236 -9.58 -10.43 -0.99
C GLY A 236 -8.52 -10.89 0.02
N ALA A 237 -7.50 -11.63 -0.40
CA ALA A 237 -6.39 -11.98 0.51
C ALA A 237 -5.31 -10.89 0.63
N ALA A 238 -5.50 -9.74 0.00
CA ALA A 238 -4.57 -8.62 0.02
C ALA A 238 -5.26 -7.31 0.40
N LEU A 239 -4.49 -6.36 0.88
CA LEU A 239 -4.98 -5.01 1.18
C LEU A 239 -4.89 -4.13 -0.06
N ALA A 240 -5.95 -3.40 -0.37
CA ALA A 240 -5.96 -2.41 -1.42
C ALA A 240 -5.55 -1.02 -0.91
N MET A 241 -5.07 -0.18 -1.81
CA MET A 241 -4.70 1.21 -1.52
C MET A 241 -5.95 2.08 -1.34
N ASP A 242 -6.00 2.88 -0.27
CA ASP A 242 -7.10 3.80 0.00
C ASP A 242 -6.96 5.11 -0.79
N ASN A 243 -7.23 5.06 -2.08
CA ASN A 243 -7.15 6.23 -2.95
C ASN A 243 -8.18 7.31 -2.61
N ASN A 244 -9.37 6.95 -2.14
CA ASN A 244 -10.39 7.92 -1.76
C ASN A 244 -9.90 8.82 -0.63
N LEU A 245 -9.39 8.23 0.46
CA LEU A 245 -8.83 9.01 1.56
C LEU A 245 -7.54 9.72 1.16
N ARG A 246 -6.70 9.10 0.33
CA ARG A 246 -5.47 9.74 -0.17
C ARG A 246 -5.75 11.03 -0.93
N TYR A 247 -6.70 11.04 -1.84
CA TYR A 247 -7.10 12.25 -2.56
C TYR A 247 -7.72 13.31 -1.64
N ALA A 248 -8.50 12.90 -0.66
CA ALA A 248 -9.04 13.81 0.34
C ALA A 248 -7.93 14.47 1.18
N ILE A 249 -6.91 13.71 1.59
CA ILE A 249 -5.73 14.23 2.30
C ILE A 249 -4.99 15.25 1.44
N MET A 250 -4.74 14.93 0.17
CA MET A 250 -4.08 15.85 -0.76
C MET A 250 -4.87 17.16 -0.90
N GLY A 251 -6.17 17.06 -1.06
CA GLY A 251 -7.05 18.22 -1.17
C GLY A 251 -7.12 19.06 0.10
N ALA A 252 -7.36 18.44 1.22
CA ALA A 252 -7.65 19.15 2.47
C ALA A 252 -6.38 19.62 3.22
N LEU A 253 -5.26 18.88 3.12
CA LEU A 253 -4.07 19.18 3.94
C LEU A 253 -2.91 19.76 3.16
N TYR A 254 -2.69 19.38 1.88
CA TYR A 254 -1.45 19.74 1.18
C TYR A 254 -1.50 21.06 0.41
N GLY A 255 -2.63 21.74 0.39
CA GLY A 255 -2.67 23.10 -0.10
C GLY A 255 -3.74 23.46 -1.13
N SER A 256 -4.58 22.54 -1.58
CA SER A 256 -5.65 22.85 -2.55
C SER A 256 -6.86 23.58 -1.93
N GLY A 257 -6.94 23.65 -0.59
CA GLY A 257 -7.99 24.37 0.12
C GLY A 257 -9.33 23.66 0.18
N SER A 258 -9.38 22.34 -0.08
CA SER A 258 -10.58 21.54 0.12
C SER A 258 -11.01 21.49 1.57
N SER A 259 -12.30 21.23 1.81
CA SER A 259 -12.86 21.16 3.16
C SER A 259 -12.29 19.98 3.95
N LEU A 260 -12.08 20.16 5.24
CA LEU A 260 -11.74 19.06 6.16
C LEU A 260 -12.86 18.02 6.28
N LYS A 261 -14.08 18.35 5.87
CA LYS A 261 -15.21 17.38 5.79
C LYS A 261 -14.94 16.26 4.81
N ASP A 262 -14.15 16.52 3.77
CA ASP A 262 -13.77 15.50 2.78
C ASP A 262 -12.95 14.38 3.44
N LEU A 263 -12.18 14.69 4.48
CA LEU A 263 -11.45 13.69 5.26
C LEU A 263 -12.39 12.74 6.01
N ILE A 264 -13.54 13.22 6.47
CA ILE A 264 -14.54 12.39 7.16
C ILE A 264 -15.25 11.49 6.15
N THR A 265 -15.82 12.09 5.10
CA THR A 265 -16.63 11.36 4.12
C THR A 265 -15.83 10.33 3.31
N SER A 266 -14.51 10.51 3.24
CA SER A 266 -13.61 9.58 2.56
C SER A 266 -12.94 8.57 3.50
N SER A 267 -13.10 8.69 4.82
CA SER A 267 -12.55 7.75 5.79
C SER A 267 -13.43 6.50 5.95
N LEU A 268 -12.85 5.39 6.38
CA LEU A 268 -13.59 4.16 6.66
C LEU A 268 -14.72 4.34 7.69
N THR A 269 -14.53 5.23 8.66
CA THR A 269 -15.51 5.50 9.73
C THR A 269 -16.87 5.97 9.19
N ASP A 270 -16.89 6.71 8.09
CA ASP A 270 -18.11 7.29 7.52
C ASP A 270 -18.43 6.79 6.11
N ARG A 271 -17.43 6.36 5.36
CA ARG A 271 -17.55 5.94 3.97
C ARG A 271 -18.50 4.76 3.77
N THR A 272 -18.60 3.86 4.73
CA THR A 272 -19.52 2.71 4.72
C THR A 272 -20.98 3.11 4.54
N ASN A 273 -21.32 4.32 4.95
CA ASN A 273 -22.67 4.87 4.84
C ASN A 273 -22.84 5.76 3.59
N ASN A 274 -21.80 5.92 2.77
CA ASN A 274 -21.79 6.83 1.65
C ASN A 274 -21.78 6.07 0.32
N SER A 275 -22.95 6.02 -0.35
CA SER A 275 -23.14 5.33 -1.64
C SER A 275 -22.24 5.85 -2.78
N LYS A 276 -21.64 7.04 -2.63
CA LYS A 276 -20.70 7.61 -3.61
C LYS A 276 -19.46 6.74 -3.79
N TYR A 277 -19.02 6.06 -2.75
CA TYR A 277 -17.78 5.30 -2.75
C TYR A 277 -17.98 3.79 -2.90
N GLY A 278 -19.22 3.32 -2.97
CA GLY A 278 -19.56 1.91 -3.16
C GLY A 278 -18.98 1.04 -2.06
N ASP A 279 -18.11 0.14 -2.42
CA ASP A 279 -17.48 -0.76 -1.49
C ASP A 279 -16.31 -0.12 -0.72
N THR A 280 -16.08 -0.60 0.48
CA THR A 280 -15.50 0.19 1.56
C THR A 280 -14.23 -0.35 2.18
N GLN A 281 -13.71 -1.45 1.69
CA GLN A 281 -12.54 -2.09 2.25
C GLN A 281 -11.24 -1.60 1.61
N ALA A 282 -10.96 -0.33 1.72
CA ALA A 282 -9.63 0.15 1.42
C ALA A 282 -8.78 0.05 2.69
N ASN A 283 -7.67 -0.58 2.60
CA ASN A 283 -7.06 -1.19 3.76
C ASN A 283 -5.70 -0.66 4.11
N TYR A 284 -4.91 -0.13 3.16
CA TYR A 284 -3.69 0.57 3.50
C TYR A 284 -3.65 1.98 2.94
N ILE A 285 -2.97 2.86 3.65
CA ILE A 285 -2.91 4.29 3.36
C ILE A 285 -1.49 4.81 3.59
N PHE A 286 -1.15 5.90 2.94
CA PHE A 286 0.08 6.64 3.15
C PHE A 286 -0.13 8.14 2.94
N ALA A 287 0.72 8.95 3.56
CA ALA A 287 0.71 10.41 3.34
C ALA A 287 1.26 10.73 1.94
N ARG A 288 2.40 10.15 1.60
CA ARG A 288 3.00 10.19 0.26
C ARG A 288 3.88 8.95 0.03
N ALA A 289 4.28 8.74 -1.21
CA ALA A 289 5.08 7.59 -1.62
C ALA A 289 6.24 8.04 -2.52
N HIS A 290 7.13 7.09 -2.83
CA HIS A 290 8.27 7.33 -3.71
C HIS A 290 7.87 7.74 -5.14
N ASP A 291 6.76 7.21 -5.66
CA ASP A 291 6.25 7.49 -7.00
C ASP A 291 5.30 8.68 -7.06
N ASN A 292 4.70 9.04 -5.96
CA ASN A 292 3.65 10.05 -5.93
C ASN A 292 4.10 11.29 -5.15
N LEU A 293 3.81 12.45 -5.69
CA LEU A 293 4.16 13.78 -5.18
C LEU A 293 5.67 14.07 -5.20
N VAL A 294 6.53 13.13 -4.80
CA VAL A 294 7.98 13.37 -4.75
C VAL A 294 8.57 13.43 -6.15
N GLN A 295 8.28 12.45 -7.01
CA GLN A 295 8.78 12.45 -8.39
C GLN A 295 8.28 13.65 -9.19
N ASP A 296 7.00 14.01 -9.03
CA ASP A 296 6.42 15.18 -9.68
C ASP A 296 7.10 16.47 -9.26
N ILE A 297 7.37 16.62 -7.96
CA ILE A 297 8.07 17.78 -7.43
C ILE A 297 9.52 17.83 -7.92
N ILE A 298 10.23 16.70 -7.94
CA ILE A 298 11.61 16.63 -8.43
C ILE A 298 11.66 17.01 -9.92
N ARG A 299 10.76 16.47 -10.73
CA ARG A 299 10.61 16.83 -12.15
C ARG A 299 10.39 18.32 -12.33
N ASP A 300 9.47 18.89 -11.57
CA ASP A 300 9.17 20.32 -11.56
C ASP A 300 10.39 21.17 -11.22
N ILE A 301 11.17 20.76 -10.21
CA ILE A 301 12.40 21.45 -9.82
C ILE A 301 13.42 21.39 -10.96
N VAL A 302 13.62 20.21 -11.57
CA VAL A 302 14.55 20.08 -12.69
C VAL A 302 14.16 21.00 -13.84
N GLN A 303 12.90 20.98 -14.25
CA GLN A 303 12.41 21.79 -15.37
C GLN A 303 12.43 23.30 -15.10
N LYS A 304 12.16 23.70 -13.85
CA LYS A 304 12.04 25.13 -13.52
C LYS A 304 13.35 25.79 -13.08
N GLU A 305 14.26 25.01 -12.46
CA GLU A 305 15.46 25.57 -11.80
C GLU A 305 16.79 25.10 -12.40
N ILE A 306 16.80 23.96 -13.11
CA ILE A 306 18.05 23.30 -13.48
C ILE A 306 18.17 23.19 -15.01
N ASN A 307 17.20 22.55 -15.65
CA ASN A 307 17.19 22.28 -17.08
C ASN A 307 15.79 22.46 -17.69
N PRO A 308 15.46 23.65 -18.18
CA PRO A 308 14.15 23.93 -18.79
C PRO A 308 13.84 23.13 -20.06
N LYS A 309 14.83 22.41 -20.60
CA LYS A 309 14.67 21.54 -21.78
C LYS A 309 14.50 20.06 -21.40
N SER A 310 14.56 19.72 -20.12
CA SER A 310 14.36 18.36 -19.65
C SER A 310 12.95 17.88 -19.96
N ASP A 311 12.83 16.64 -20.44
CA ASP A 311 11.53 15.96 -20.59
C ASP A 311 10.93 15.54 -19.23
N GLY A 312 11.72 15.65 -18.17
CA GLY A 312 11.33 15.26 -16.82
C GLY A 312 11.38 13.76 -16.53
N TYR A 313 11.78 12.95 -17.50
CA TYR A 313 11.91 11.50 -17.35
C TYR A 313 13.36 11.04 -17.47
N THR A 314 14.13 11.67 -18.36
CA THR A 314 15.54 11.35 -18.57
C THR A 314 16.41 12.43 -17.90
N MET A 315 16.72 12.21 -16.64
CA MET A 315 17.53 13.13 -15.83
C MET A 315 18.90 12.53 -15.54
N THR A 316 19.94 13.36 -15.59
CA THR A 316 21.28 12.98 -15.18
C THR A 316 21.40 12.90 -13.65
N ASP A 317 22.34 12.13 -13.14
CA ASP A 317 22.63 12.05 -11.70
C ASP A 317 22.92 13.43 -11.08
N ALA A 318 23.57 14.31 -11.84
CA ALA A 318 23.87 15.67 -11.39
C ALA A 318 22.60 16.53 -11.27
N GLU A 319 21.67 16.42 -12.21
CA GLU A 319 20.36 17.10 -12.16
C GLU A 319 19.53 16.57 -11.00
N LEU A 320 19.44 15.25 -10.84
CA LEU A 320 18.73 14.63 -9.72
C LEU A 320 19.32 15.06 -8.37
N LYS A 321 20.62 14.99 -8.21
CA LYS A 321 21.30 15.42 -6.98
C LYS A 321 20.97 16.88 -6.67
N ARG A 322 21.06 17.76 -7.65
CA ARG A 322 20.76 19.18 -7.46
C ARG A 322 19.28 19.41 -7.15
N ALA A 323 18.38 18.67 -7.78
CA ALA A 323 16.94 18.75 -7.50
C ALA A 323 16.62 18.32 -6.07
N PHE A 324 17.21 17.24 -5.57
CA PHE A 324 17.05 16.80 -4.18
C PHE A 324 17.65 17.79 -3.17
N GLU A 325 18.74 18.45 -3.49
CA GLU A 325 19.27 19.54 -2.65
C GLU A 325 18.24 20.68 -2.51
N ILE A 326 17.66 21.14 -3.63
CA ILE A 326 16.63 22.18 -3.63
C ILE A 326 15.38 21.72 -2.88
N TYR A 327 14.94 20.49 -3.12
CA TYR A 327 13.82 19.86 -2.44
C TYR A 327 14.02 19.83 -0.91
N ASN A 328 15.18 19.35 -0.45
CA ASN A 328 15.50 19.25 0.97
C ASN A 328 15.60 20.63 1.65
N GLU A 329 16.13 21.63 0.95
CA GLU A 329 16.18 23.01 1.46
C GLU A 329 14.77 23.64 1.49
N ASP A 330 13.92 23.37 0.51
CA ASP A 330 12.54 23.87 0.52
C ASP A 330 11.72 23.22 1.63
N MET A 331 11.95 21.94 1.93
CA MET A 331 11.29 21.22 3.02
C MET A 331 11.52 21.87 4.39
N LYS A 332 12.67 22.52 4.60
CA LYS A 332 13.04 23.21 5.84
C LYS A 332 12.40 24.61 5.98
N LYS A 333 11.70 25.10 4.97
CA LYS A 333 11.08 26.44 4.99
C LYS A 333 9.65 26.38 5.51
N ALA A 334 9.21 27.42 6.23
CA ALA A 334 7.82 27.60 6.58
C ALA A 334 6.97 27.94 5.34
N GLU A 335 7.52 28.77 4.45
CA GLU A 335 6.92 29.06 3.14
C GLU A 335 7.56 28.19 2.07
N LYS A 336 6.84 27.13 1.71
CA LYS A 336 7.29 26.13 0.74
C LYS A 336 6.94 26.55 -0.68
N ARG A 337 7.90 26.38 -1.57
CA ARG A 337 7.70 26.65 -2.99
C ARG A 337 7.34 25.38 -3.77
N TYR A 338 7.90 24.26 -3.38
CA TYR A 338 7.77 22.98 -4.06
C TYR A 338 7.19 21.89 -3.16
N THR A 339 7.69 21.80 -1.93
CA THR A 339 7.29 20.75 -1.02
C THR A 339 5.93 21.02 -0.40
N ILE A 340 5.29 19.98 0.10
CA ILE A 340 3.94 20.05 0.64
C ILE A 340 3.92 20.39 2.13
N ASN A 341 2.80 20.98 2.57
CA ASN A 341 2.57 21.31 3.98
C ASN A 341 1.88 20.14 4.71
N ASN A 342 1.81 20.23 6.04
CA ASN A 342 0.96 19.40 6.90
C ASN A 342 1.22 17.88 6.84
N ILE A 343 2.42 17.44 6.49
CA ILE A 343 2.78 16.01 6.51
C ILE A 343 2.53 15.38 7.89
N PRO A 344 2.95 16.01 9.03
CA PRO A 344 2.64 15.45 10.36
C PRO A 344 1.14 15.35 10.64
N ALA A 345 0.31 16.30 10.14
CA ALA A 345 -1.13 16.24 10.31
C ALA A 345 -1.76 15.08 9.51
N ALA A 346 -1.25 14.82 8.30
CA ALA A 346 -1.66 13.65 7.53
C ALA A 346 -1.33 12.35 8.28
N TYR A 347 -0.12 12.22 8.83
CA TYR A 347 0.24 11.07 9.65
C TYR A 347 -0.59 10.95 10.94
N ALA A 348 -0.90 12.06 11.60
CA ALA A 348 -1.76 12.06 12.78
C ALA A 348 -3.16 11.51 12.46
N LEU A 349 -3.71 11.86 11.29
CA LEU A 349 -4.99 11.34 10.82
C LEU A 349 -4.89 9.83 10.51
N ILE A 350 -3.99 9.44 9.61
CA ILE A 350 -3.97 8.07 9.09
C ILE A 350 -3.48 7.03 10.10
N LEU A 351 -2.60 7.40 11.01
CA LEU A 351 -2.16 6.53 12.11
C LEU A 351 -3.23 6.33 13.18
N GLN A 352 -4.21 7.20 13.24
CA GLN A 352 -5.33 7.11 14.17
C GLN A 352 -6.55 6.39 13.60
N ASN A 353 -6.72 6.38 12.27
CA ASN A 353 -7.90 5.82 11.64
C ASN A 353 -8.09 4.33 11.99
N MET A 354 -9.36 3.98 12.17
CA MET A 354 -9.78 2.61 12.46
C MET A 354 -9.56 1.73 11.22
N GLU A 355 -9.09 0.51 11.47
CA GLU A 355 -8.98 -0.54 10.44
C GLU A 355 -8.08 -0.21 9.24
N GLN A 356 -7.10 0.68 9.42
CA GLN A 356 -6.14 1.00 8.36
C GLN A 356 -4.71 0.57 8.71
N VAL A 357 -4.03 -0.05 7.74
CA VAL A 357 -2.58 -0.25 7.76
C VAL A 357 -1.92 0.99 7.15
N THR A 358 -1.09 1.66 7.92
CA THR A 358 -0.40 2.88 7.48
C THR A 358 1.01 2.56 7.03
N ARG A 359 1.32 2.91 5.78
CA ARG A 359 2.68 2.89 5.25
C ARG A 359 3.37 4.22 5.54
N VAL A 360 4.54 4.17 6.16
CA VAL A 360 5.38 5.34 6.40
C VAL A 360 6.42 5.45 5.30
N TYR A 361 6.50 6.62 4.67
CA TYR A 361 7.49 6.87 3.64
C TYR A 361 8.84 7.24 4.27
N TYR A 362 9.91 6.59 3.83
CA TYR A 362 11.27 6.84 4.34
C TYR A 362 11.67 8.33 4.25
N GLY A 363 11.36 8.99 3.12
CA GLY A 363 11.67 10.41 2.89
C GLY A 363 10.90 11.39 3.78
N ASP A 364 9.91 10.91 4.57
CA ASP A 364 9.26 11.71 5.62
C ASP A 364 10.03 11.63 6.96
N LEU A 365 10.84 10.61 7.14
CA LEU A 365 11.67 10.43 8.33
C LEU A 365 13.08 10.97 8.13
N TYR A 366 13.67 10.74 6.95
CA TYR A 366 15.06 11.11 6.69
C TYR A 366 15.20 11.82 5.35
N THR A 367 16.10 12.81 5.33
CA THR A 367 16.59 13.43 4.11
C THR A 367 17.87 12.72 3.69
N ASP A 368 17.82 12.02 2.56
CA ASP A 368 18.97 11.26 2.09
C ASP A 368 19.93 12.16 1.30
N ASN A 369 21.14 12.29 1.81
CA ASN A 369 22.25 12.95 1.12
C ASN A 369 23.27 11.90 0.61
N GLY A 370 22.81 10.73 0.24
CA GLY A 370 23.64 9.59 -0.16
C GLY A 370 24.16 8.74 1.00
N GLN A 371 23.79 9.06 2.23
CA GLN A 371 24.07 8.25 3.41
C GLN A 371 22.76 7.86 4.11
N TYR A 372 22.51 6.58 4.19
CA TYR A 372 21.29 6.01 4.76
C TYR A 372 21.06 6.44 6.21
N MET A 373 19.88 6.94 6.53
CA MET A 373 19.43 7.38 7.86
C MET A 373 20.31 8.45 8.53
N ALA A 374 21.14 9.17 7.78
CA ALA A 374 22.10 10.11 8.35
C ALA A 374 21.47 11.41 8.85
N THR A 375 20.45 11.90 8.18
CA THR A 375 19.85 13.21 8.46
C THR A 375 18.35 13.10 8.65
N LYS A 376 17.87 13.43 9.84
CA LYS A 376 16.43 13.48 10.13
C LYS A 376 15.74 14.58 9.33
N SER A 377 14.55 14.28 8.84
CA SER A 377 13.66 15.27 8.25
C SER A 377 13.08 16.20 9.32
N PRO A 378 12.53 17.35 8.94
CA PRO A 378 11.80 18.21 9.88
C PRO A 378 10.59 17.54 10.55
N TYR A 379 10.09 16.44 9.98
CA TYR A 379 8.89 15.72 10.43
C TYR A 379 9.18 14.52 11.34
N TYR A 380 10.46 14.14 11.46
CA TYR A 380 10.90 12.92 12.14
C TYR A 380 10.33 12.75 13.54
N ASP A 381 10.50 13.77 14.40
CA ASP A 381 10.10 13.67 15.81
C ASP A 381 8.56 13.57 15.96
N ALA A 382 7.80 14.30 15.16
CA ALA A 382 6.34 14.21 15.15
C ALA A 382 5.88 12.83 14.69
N ILE A 383 6.40 12.33 13.55
CA ILE A 383 5.98 11.03 12.99
C ILE A 383 6.37 9.88 13.91
N THR A 384 7.60 9.85 14.44
CA THR A 384 8.04 8.78 15.34
C THR A 384 7.28 8.78 16.65
N THR A 385 6.90 9.95 17.16
CA THR A 385 6.01 10.08 18.31
C THR A 385 4.64 9.48 18.01
N LEU A 386 4.04 9.80 16.88
CA LEU A 386 2.75 9.24 16.46
C LEU A 386 2.80 7.72 16.27
N LEU A 387 3.87 7.18 15.68
CA LEU A 387 4.07 5.74 15.51
C LEU A 387 4.12 5.00 16.86
N LYS A 388 4.91 5.48 17.80
CA LYS A 388 5.00 4.90 19.15
C LYS A 388 3.63 4.90 19.84
N ASN A 389 2.87 5.96 19.67
CA ASN A 389 1.60 6.14 20.32
C ASN A 389 0.43 5.43 19.63
N ARG A 390 0.55 5.11 18.33
CA ARG A 390 -0.42 4.24 17.68
C ARG A 390 -0.57 2.90 18.43
N VAL A 391 0.53 2.28 18.76
CA VAL A 391 0.54 0.99 19.48
C VAL A 391 -0.06 1.11 20.88
N LYS A 392 0.15 2.25 21.53
CA LYS A 392 -0.23 2.44 22.93
C LYS A 392 -1.67 2.93 23.12
N TYR A 393 -2.12 3.86 22.29
CA TYR A 393 -3.36 4.60 22.55
C TYR A 393 -4.45 4.38 21.51
N VAL A 394 -4.11 4.01 20.25
CA VAL A 394 -5.10 3.93 19.17
C VAL A 394 -5.87 2.62 19.26
N SER A 395 -7.11 2.69 19.75
CA SER A 395 -7.99 1.52 19.87
C SER A 395 -9.45 1.95 20.04
N GLY A 396 -10.35 0.98 19.92
CA GLY A 396 -11.79 1.18 20.06
C GLY A 396 -12.44 1.85 18.85
N GLY A 397 -13.68 2.25 19.02
CA GLY A 397 -14.44 2.97 18.00
C GLY A 397 -13.86 4.35 17.72
N GLN A 398 -14.30 4.94 16.62
CA GLN A 398 -13.87 6.26 16.16
C GLN A 398 -15.07 7.17 15.89
N SER A 399 -14.93 8.46 16.24
CA SER A 399 -15.81 9.51 15.73
C SER A 399 -14.99 10.66 15.18
N MET A 400 -15.51 11.29 14.13
CA MET A 400 -14.90 12.48 13.53
C MET A 400 -15.96 13.56 13.34
N LYS A 401 -15.55 14.82 13.54
CA LYS A 401 -16.41 15.98 13.39
C LYS A 401 -15.59 17.16 12.88
N VAL A 402 -16.20 17.98 12.03
CA VAL A 402 -15.65 19.28 11.64
C VAL A 402 -16.51 20.39 12.22
N ASP A 403 -15.89 21.28 12.99
CA ASP A 403 -16.49 22.51 13.48
C ASP A 403 -15.90 23.72 12.73
N THR A 404 -16.64 24.81 12.67
CA THR A 404 -16.24 26.02 11.95
C THR A 404 -16.21 27.20 12.92
N PHE A 405 -15.06 27.91 12.97
CA PHE A 405 -14.87 29.12 13.74
C PHE A 405 -14.35 30.23 12.81
N ASN A 406 -15.02 31.37 12.79
CA ASN A 406 -14.64 32.49 11.93
C ASN A 406 -14.45 32.11 10.45
N GLY A 407 -15.31 31.22 9.94
CA GLY A 407 -15.26 30.74 8.56
C GLY A 407 -14.12 29.76 8.24
N LYS A 408 -13.38 29.29 9.26
CA LYS A 408 -12.30 28.30 9.11
C LYS A 408 -12.62 27.03 9.87
N GLU A 409 -12.19 25.91 9.32
CA GLU A 409 -12.55 24.58 9.81
C GLU A 409 -11.48 24.00 10.74
N ILE A 410 -11.96 23.21 11.71
CA ILE A 410 -11.16 22.31 12.54
C ILE A 410 -11.80 20.94 12.59
N LEU A 411 -11.03 19.91 12.31
CA LEU A 411 -11.43 18.53 12.45
C LEU A 411 -11.02 18.03 13.83
N SER A 412 -11.94 17.38 14.53
CA SER A 412 -11.68 16.57 15.71
C SER A 412 -11.91 15.10 15.37
N SER A 413 -10.94 14.23 15.70
CA SER A 413 -11.03 12.79 15.55
C SER A 413 -10.71 12.14 16.89
N VAL A 414 -11.64 11.35 17.39
CA VAL A 414 -11.56 10.67 18.69
C VAL A 414 -11.50 9.16 18.49
N ARG A 415 -10.54 8.50 19.12
CA ARG A 415 -10.55 7.06 19.38
C ARG A 415 -10.91 6.84 20.84
N TYR A 416 -11.92 6.01 21.09
CA TYR A 416 -12.50 5.90 22.43
C TYR A 416 -11.70 5.03 23.41
N GLY A 417 -10.75 4.23 22.92
CA GLY A 417 -9.97 3.32 23.76
C GLY A 417 -10.39 1.87 23.62
N LYS A 418 -9.58 0.99 24.17
CA LYS A 418 -9.73 -0.46 24.04
C LYS A 418 -11.11 -0.91 24.54
N ASP A 419 -11.82 -1.68 23.74
CA ASP A 419 -13.16 -2.23 23.99
C ASP A 419 -14.28 -1.17 24.15
N ILE A 420 -13.97 0.11 23.92
CA ILE A 420 -14.96 1.20 23.92
C ILE A 420 -15.31 1.55 22.47
N MET A 421 -16.50 1.19 22.04
CA MET A 421 -16.89 1.32 20.64
C MET A 421 -17.69 2.59 20.34
N THR A 422 -18.36 3.17 21.33
CA THR A 422 -19.20 4.38 21.16
C THR A 422 -19.04 5.36 22.30
N ALA A 423 -19.32 6.63 22.05
CA ALA A 423 -19.29 7.69 23.07
C ALA A 423 -20.26 7.45 24.24
N ASP A 424 -21.37 6.79 23.98
CA ASP A 424 -22.44 6.57 24.96
C ASP A 424 -22.26 5.32 25.81
N GLN A 425 -21.24 4.51 25.51
CA GLN A 425 -20.94 3.30 26.28
C GLN A 425 -20.58 3.65 27.73
N THR A 426 -21.16 2.92 28.70
CA THR A 426 -20.99 3.16 30.14
C THR A 426 -20.52 1.94 30.93
N THR A 427 -20.52 0.76 30.31
CA THR A 427 -20.18 -0.52 30.95
C THR A 427 -19.47 -1.46 29.97
N GLY A 428 -19.06 -2.61 30.46
CA GLY A 428 -18.52 -3.70 29.62
C GLY A 428 -17.05 -3.58 29.27
N VAL A 429 -16.30 -2.73 29.99
CA VAL A 429 -14.86 -2.54 29.75
C VAL A 429 -14.07 -2.67 31.06
N ALA A 430 -12.80 -3.04 30.93
CA ALA A 430 -11.85 -3.01 32.05
C ALA A 430 -11.47 -1.57 32.38
N GLU A 431 -11.07 -1.29 33.63
CA GLU A 431 -10.58 0.04 34.02
C GLU A 431 -9.36 0.46 33.18
N THR A 432 -8.49 -0.50 32.84
CA THR A 432 -7.33 -0.29 31.97
C THR A 432 -7.67 0.18 30.56
N SER A 433 -8.89 -0.04 30.08
CA SER A 433 -9.35 0.44 28.77
C SER A 433 -9.37 1.97 28.68
N LYS A 434 -9.57 2.65 29.81
CA LYS A 434 -9.54 4.11 29.91
C LYS A 434 -8.13 4.71 29.76
N HIS A 435 -7.10 3.87 29.85
CA HIS A 435 -5.71 4.29 29.63
C HIS A 435 -5.32 4.32 28.15
N SER A 436 -6.26 4.02 27.26
CA SER A 436 -6.10 4.12 25.81
C SER A 436 -7.15 5.06 25.21
N GLY A 437 -7.08 5.25 23.92
CA GLY A 437 -7.86 6.27 23.22
C GLY A 437 -7.07 7.56 23.04
N MET A 438 -7.49 8.41 22.15
CA MET A 438 -6.84 9.68 21.87
C MET A 438 -7.73 10.63 21.10
N LEU A 439 -7.40 11.92 21.19
CA LEU A 439 -7.99 12.99 20.39
C LEU A 439 -6.93 13.54 19.44
N THR A 440 -7.29 13.71 18.17
CA THR A 440 -6.53 14.50 17.20
C THR A 440 -7.34 15.69 16.75
N LEU A 441 -6.72 16.85 16.75
CA LEU A 441 -7.27 18.12 16.28
C LEU A 441 -6.43 18.62 15.10
N ILE A 442 -7.08 18.91 13.97
CA ILE A 442 -6.42 19.40 12.75
C ILE A 442 -7.17 20.61 12.21
N ALA A 443 -6.48 21.74 12.04
CA ALA A 443 -6.93 22.84 11.20
C ALA A 443 -5.94 23.04 10.06
N ASN A 444 -6.43 23.30 8.85
CA ASN A 444 -5.63 23.45 7.63
C ASN A 444 -5.37 24.91 7.23
N ASN A 445 -5.63 25.84 8.12
CA ASN A 445 -5.47 27.26 7.87
C ASN A 445 -4.60 27.93 8.93
N GLN A 446 -3.54 28.59 8.50
CA GLN A 446 -2.58 29.28 9.38
C GLN A 446 -3.19 30.40 10.23
N ASP A 447 -4.30 30.98 9.76
CA ASP A 447 -5.02 32.03 10.48
C ASP A 447 -6.24 31.49 11.24
N PHE A 448 -6.28 30.18 11.50
CA PHE A 448 -7.31 29.58 12.34
C PHE A 448 -7.22 30.12 13.77
N SER A 449 -8.35 30.43 14.37
CA SER A 449 -8.47 30.68 15.80
C SER A 449 -9.89 30.39 16.26
N LEU A 450 -10.05 30.00 17.51
CA LEU A 450 -11.36 29.86 18.13
C LEU A 450 -12.04 31.26 18.36
N GLY A 451 -11.24 32.35 18.47
CA GLY A 451 -11.76 33.65 18.86
C GLY A 451 -12.43 33.58 20.23
N ASP A 452 -13.65 34.08 20.33
CA ASP A 452 -14.49 33.98 21.54
C ASP A 452 -15.25 32.63 21.63
N GLY A 453 -15.02 31.74 20.66
CA GLY A 453 -15.68 30.43 20.58
C GLY A 453 -15.05 29.40 21.50
N THR A 454 -15.79 28.31 21.68
CA THR A 454 -15.37 27.15 22.47
C THR A 454 -15.54 25.88 21.65
N LEU A 455 -14.47 25.11 21.53
CA LEU A 455 -14.51 23.76 20.94
C LEU A 455 -14.71 22.73 22.06
N LYS A 456 -15.81 21.97 21.97
CA LYS A 456 -16.13 20.90 22.90
C LYS A 456 -16.07 19.56 22.17
N VAL A 457 -15.22 18.64 22.63
CA VAL A 457 -14.99 17.33 22.01
C VAL A 457 -15.38 16.23 22.98
N ASN A 458 -16.28 15.34 22.56
CA ASN A 458 -16.76 14.24 23.36
C ASN A 458 -15.79 13.05 23.27
N MET A 459 -15.09 12.76 24.38
CA MET A 459 -14.20 11.60 24.56
C MET A 459 -14.95 10.33 24.96
N GLY A 460 -16.23 10.41 25.25
CA GLY A 460 -17.08 9.32 25.71
C GLY A 460 -17.35 9.33 27.21
N LYS A 461 -18.51 8.80 27.60
CA LYS A 461 -18.99 8.79 29.01
C LYS A 461 -18.06 8.05 29.95
N LEU A 462 -17.39 7.00 29.48
CA LEU A 462 -16.41 6.25 30.28
C LEU A 462 -15.16 7.07 30.63
N HIS A 463 -14.93 8.16 29.93
CA HIS A 463 -13.82 9.10 30.17
C HIS A 463 -14.26 10.35 30.97
N ALA A 464 -15.37 10.28 31.70
CA ALA A 464 -15.81 11.38 32.57
C ALA A 464 -14.79 11.72 33.65
N ASN A 465 -14.52 13.02 33.86
CA ASN A 465 -13.57 13.55 34.87
C ASN A 465 -12.14 13.00 34.72
N GLN A 466 -11.73 12.61 33.52
CA GLN A 466 -10.42 12.02 33.25
C GLN A 466 -9.43 13.09 32.76
N ALA A 467 -8.17 12.97 33.23
CA ALA A 467 -7.08 13.82 32.81
C ALA A 467 -6.51 13.42 31.46
N TYR A 468 -6.29 14.40 30.60
CA TYR A 468 -5.63 14.27 29.30
C TYR A 468 -4.45 15.22 29.20
N ARG A 469 -3.37 14.76 28.60
CA ARG A 469 -2.20 15.57 28.27
C ARG A 469 -1.98 15.65 26.77
N PRO A 470 -1.34 16.70 26.28
CA PRO A 470 -0.89 16.68 24.90
C PRO A 470 0.23 15.65 24.71
N LEU A 471 0.18 14.98 23.57
CA LEU A 471 1.26 14.20 23.02
C LEU A 471 2.14 15.05 22.12
N LEU A 472 1.50 15.88 21.32
CA LEU A 472 2.12 16.92 20.52
C LEU A 472 1.15 18.10 20.34
N LEU A 473 1.72 19.30 20.19
CA LEU A 473 0.97 20.53 19.93
C LEU A 473 1.70 21.39 18.89
N GLY A 474 0.92 21.92 17.96
CA GLY A 474 1.36 23.00 17.08
C GLY A 474 1.53 24.31 17.84
N THR A 475 2.67 24.97 17.63
CA THR A 475 3.01 26.26 18.19
C THR A 475 3.56 27.19 17.09
N ASP A 476 3.82 28.44 17.43
CA ASP A 476 4.48 29.41 16.54
C ASP A 476 5.91 29.01 16.12
N LYS A 477 6.50 28.04 16.82
CA LYS A 477 7.84 27.49 16.54
C LYS A 477 7.82 26.14 15.84
N GLY A 478 6.63 25.62 15.52
CA GLY A 478 6.42 24.28 14.98
C GLY A 478 5.77 23.33 15.97
N ILE A 479 5.80 22.06 15.67
CA ILE A 479 5.20 21.01 16.48
C ILE A 479 6.15 20.66 17.63
N VAL A 480 5.62 20.75 18.85
CA VAL A 480 6.32 20.33 20.09
C VAL A 480 5.76 19.01 20.55
N THR A 481 6.63 18.04 20.85
CA THR A 481 6.29 16.73 21.38
C THR A 481 6.49 16.67 22.90
N TYR A 482 5.62 15.92 23.59
CA TYR A 482 5.64 15.73 25.04
C TYR A 482 5.76 14.24 25.34
N GLU A 483 6.93 13.79 25.73
CA GLU A 483 7.24 12.36 25.90
C GLU A 483 6.43 11.68 27.01
N ASN A 484 6.12 12.42 28.08
CA ASN A 484 5.47 11.90 29.27
C ASN A 484 4.62 12.96 29.99
N ASP A 485 3.94 12.57 31.05
CA ASP A 485 3.05 13.44 31.83
C ASP A 485 3.79 14.61 32.47
N ALA A 486 5.02 14.40 32.93
CA ALA A 486 5.83 15.43 33.56
C ALA A 486 6.21 16.54 32.56
N ALA A 487 6.56 16.17 31.33
CA ALA A 487 6.84 17.12 30.25
C ALA A 487 5.62 17.97 29.87
N ALA A 488 4.41 17.42 30.07
CA ALA A 488 3.15 18.07 29.74
C ALA A 488 2.42 18.67 30.97
N ALA A 489 3.00 18.68 32.17
CA ALA A 489 2.31 18.97 33.44
C ALA A 489 1.50 20.28 33.43
N GLY A 490 2.03 21.35 32.82
CA GLY A 490 1.35 22.65 32.71
C GLY A 490 0.24 22.73 31.66
N LYS A 491 -0.06 21.63 30.95
CA LYS A 491 -1.01 21.59 29.83
C LYS A 491 -2.08 20.51 29.98
N ILE A 492 -2.16 19.87 31.15
CA ILE A 492 -3.17 18.83 31.42
C ILE A 492 -4.56 19.46 31.41
N LYS A 493 -5.50 18.79 30.76
CA LYS A 493 -6.91 19.14 30.73
C LYS A 493 -7.74 17.97 31.28
N TYR A 494 -8.91 18.30 31.78
CA TYR A 494 -9.86 17.31 32.30
C TYR A 494 -11.13 17.31 31.49
N THR A 495 -11.67 16.15 31.23
CA THR A 495 -13.03 16.02 30.72
C THR A 495 -14.04 16.40 31.79
N ASP A 496 -15.20 16.90 31.36
CA ASP A 496 -16.34 17.14 32.24
C ASP A 496 -17.04 15.82 32.68
N ALA A 497 -18.13 15.94 33.44
CA ALA A 497 -18.92 14.80 33.89
C ALA A 497 -19.56 13.99 32.75
N GLU A 498 -19.69 14.57 31.58
CA GLU A 498 -20.22 13.96 30.35
C GLU A 498 -19.10 13.41 29.44
N GLY A 499 -17.83 13.56 29.86
CA GLY A 499 -16.66 13.07 29.11
C GLY A 499 -16.20 14.02 28.00
N ASN A 500 -16.47 15.31 28.08
CA ASN A 500 -16.03 16.25 27.06
C ASN A 500 -14.77 16.99 27.46
N LEU A 501 -13.80 17.11 26.54
CA LEU A 501 -12.69 18.06 26.61
C LEU A 501 -13.11 19.39 26.00
N THR A 502 -12.74 20.49 26.64
CA THR A 502 -13.11 21.84 26.21
C THR A 502 -11.85 22.67 25.94
N PHE A 503 -11.85 23.38 24.81
CA PHE A 503 -10.80 24.30 24.37
C PHE A 503 -11.39 25.66 24.06
N SER A 504 -10.70 26.73 24.44
CA SER A 504 -11.18 28.11 24.25
C SER A 504 -10.02 29.07 24.00
N GLY A 505 -10.34 30.20 23.39
CA GLY A 505 -9.38 31.26 23.16
C GLY A 505 -8.15 30.85 22.35
N ASP A 506 -6.97 31.20 22.83
CA ASP A 506 -5.70 30.94 22.15
C ASP A 506 -5.13 29.54 22.38
N GLU A 507 -5.87 28.63 23.02
CA GLU A 507 -5.44 27.25 23.22
C GLU A 507 -5.29 26.49 21.90
N ILE A 508 -6.07 26.88 20.88
CA ILE A 508 -5.98 26.36 19.53
C ILE A 508 -5.85 27.54 18.56
N LYS A 509 -4.68 27.63 17.96
CA LYS A 509 -4.37 28.68 16.99
C LYS A 509 -3.57 28.10 15.83
N GLY A 510 -3.89 28.56 14.62
CA GLY A 510 -3.14 28.18 13.42
C GLY A 510 -1.82 28.95 13.33
N TYR A 511 -0.84 28.29 12.73
CA TYR A 511 0.49 28.84 12.46
C TYR A 511 0.98 28.40 11.09
N ARG A 512 1.96 29.12 10.57
CA ARG A 512 2.77 28.70 9.42
C ARG A 512 4.19 28.46 9.91
N THR A 513 4.58 27.19 9.93
CA THR A 513 5.90 26.74 10.37
C THR A 513 6.48 25.74 9.36
N VAL A 514 7.65 25.19 9.63
CA VAL A 514 8.30 24.22 8.77
C VAL A 514 7.45 22.94 8.59
N ASP A 515 6.75 22.53 9.63
CA ASP A 515 6.06 21.24 9.73
C ASP A 515 4.54 21.34 9.65
N MET A 516 3.97 22.56 9.69
CA MET A 516 2.53 22.74 9.54
C MET A 516 2.13 24.10 8.94
N ARG A 517 0.95 24.12 8.33
CA ARG A 517 0.21 25.32 7.92
C ARG A 517 -1.21 25.17 8.44
N GLY A 518 -1.43 25.58 9.68
CA GLY A 518 -2.67 25.39 10.43
C GLY A 518 -2.38 25.02 11.87
N TYR A 519 -3.11 24.04 12.38
CA TYR A 519 -2.94 23.52 13.73
C TYR A 519 -2.93 22.00 13.73
N LEU A 520 -2.10 21.41 14.58
CA LEU A 520 -2.12 20.01 14.93
C LEU A 520 -2.01 19.87 16.44
N GLY A 521 -2.96 19.17 17.04
CA GLY A 521 -2.91 18.81 18.46
C GLY A 521 -3.33 17.36 18.65
N VAL A 522 -2.56 16.60 19.41
CA VAL A 522 -2.89 15.20 19.77
C VAL A 522 -2.86 15.08 21.28
N TRP A 523 -3.93 14.51 21.84
CA TRP A 523 -4.14 14.39 23.29
C TRP A 523 -4.38 12.93 23.67
N VAL A 524 -3.78 12.52 24.78
CA VAL A 524 -3.83 11.14 25.29
C VAL A 524 -4.12 11.14 26.79
N PRO A 525 -4.65 10.03 27.36
CA PRO A 525 -4.88 9.93 28.80
C PRO A 525 -3.59 10.08 29.61
N VAL A 526 -3.69 10.70 30.79
CA VAL A 526 -2.61 10.78 31.78
C VAL A 526 -2.49 9.47 32.54
N GLY A 527 -1.27 9.06 32.87
CA GLY A 527 -1.00 7.84 33.63
C GLY A 527 -1.10 6.55 32.82
N ALA A 528 -1.07 6.66 31.51
CA ALA A 528 -1.19 5.53 30.61
C ALA A 528 0.18 4.99 30.13
#